data_36ae5406bd1996f06a23399ecd6dbc76
#
_entry.id   36ae5406bd1996f06a23399ecd6dbc76
#
_cell.length_a   1.000
_cell.length_b   1.000
_cell.length_c   1.000
_cell.angle_alpha   90.00
_cell.angle_beta   90.00
_cell.angle_gamma   90.00
#
_symmetry.space_group_name_H-M   'P 1'
#
loop_
_entity.id
_entity.type
_entity.pdbx_description
1 polymer ?
#
loop_
_entity_poly.entity_id
_entity_poly.type
_entity_poly.pdbx_seq_one_letter_code
_entity_poly.pdbx_strand_id
1 'polypeptide(L)'
;RRQRQMCIRDRCDGAVYDEAGNATVVHNCKIEAFMETVEQLNGQRALVFYNFQHDKARLLEALGKTKLHVRVYKGAADEADWNAGKIDILLAHPASCAYGLNLQRGGHHVIWFGLTWSLELYQQANKRLHRQGQEYPVIIHHLIVQGGVDEDVMKALSGKEKTQESLLNALRVRLERARKESCV
;
A
#
# COMPACT_ATOMS: atom_id res chain seq x y z
N ARG A 1 -3.61 -21.72 -12.92
CA ARG A 1 -4.52 -20.73 -12.29
C ARG A 1 -3.79 -19.50 -11.75
N ARG A 2 -2.67 -19.63 -11.03
CA ARG A 2 -1.88 -18.49 -10.52
C ARG A 2 -1.39 -17.54 -11.63
N GLN A 3 -0.90 -18.08 -12.74
CA GLN A 3 -0.35 -17.32 -13.86
C GLN A 3 -1.42 -16.47 -14.58
N ARG A 4 -2.67 -16.99 -14.75
CA ARG A 4 -3.77 -16.20 -15.31
C ARG A 4 -4.23 -15.06 -14.39
N GLN A 5 -4.24 -15.26 -13.09
CA GLN A 5 -4.61 -14.20 -12.14
C GLN A 5 -3.58 -13.08 -12.07
N MET A 6 -2.28 -13.38 -12.17
CA MET A 6 -1.23 -12.35 -12.28
C MET A 6 -1.44 -11.51 -13.55
N CYS A 7 -1.64 -12.14 -14.69
CA CYS A 7 -1.83 -11.45 -15.97
C CYS A 7 -3.04 -10.49 -16.00
N ILE A 8 -4.11 -10.75 -15.24
CA ILE A 8 -5.26 -9.87 -15.16
C ILE A 8 -4.97 -8.66 -14.26
N ARG A 9 -4.24 -8.85 -13.15
CA ARG A 9 -3.83 -7.75 -12.26
C ARG A 9 -2.81 -6.82 -12.91
N ASP A 10 -1.83 -7.38 -13.61
CA ASP A 10 -0.84 -6.63 -14.36
C ASP A 10 -1.52 -5.68 -15.37
N ARG A 11 -2.59 -6.14 -16.02
CA ARG A 11 -3.41 -5.29 -16.92
C ARG A 11 -4.04 -4.10 -16.21
N CYS A 12 -4.54 -4.27 -14.99
CA CYS A 12 -5.08 -3.16 -14.21
C CYS A 12 -3.99 -2.12 -13.89
N ASP A 13 -2.76 -2.57 -13.65
CA ASP A 13 -1.63 -1.67 -13.42
C ASP A 13 -1.07 -1.08 -14.74
N GLY A 14 -1.56 -1.56 -15.89
CA GLY A 14 -1.29 -0.98 -17.22
C GLY A 14 -0.08 -1.55 -17.94
N ALA A 15 0.48 -2.69 -17.47
CA ALA A 15 1.50 -3.44 -18.20
C ALA A 15 1.31 -4.94 -17.96
N VAL A 16 1.83 -5.77 -18.87
CA VAL A 16 1.79 -7.23 -18.74
C VAL A 16 3.18 -7.80 -19.04
N TYR A 17 3.51 -8.91 -18.39
CA TYR A 17 4.71 -9.67 -18.73
C TYR A 17 4.41 -10.62 -19.89
N ASP A 18 5.31 -10.65 -20.88
CA ASP A 18 5.34 -11.69 -21.92
C ASP A 18 5.91 -13.02 -21.37
N GLU A 19 5.94 -14.05 -22.20
CA GLU A 19 6.49 -15.37 -21.83
C GLU A 19 8.00 -15.33 -21.54
N ALA A 20 8.71 -14.33 -22.08
CA ALA A 20 10.13 -14.09 -21.84
C ALA A 20 10.39 -13.22 -20.58
N GLY A 21 9.34 -12.74 -19.93
CA GLY A 21 9.44 -11.89 -18.73
C GLY A 21 9.64 -10.41 -19.01
N ASN A 22 9.51 -9.97 -20.28
CA ASN A 22 9.57 -8.54 -20.61
C ASN A 22 8.22 -7.88 -20.34
N ALA A 23 8.22 -6.68 -19.79
CA ALA A 23 7.01 -5.92 -19.53
C ALA A 23 6.59 -5.12 -20.78
N THR A 24 5.36 -5.36 -21.23
CA THR A 24 4.75 -4.59 -22.32
C THR A 24 3.69 -3.67 -21.75
N VAL A 25 3.80 -2.36 -22.00
CA VAL A 25 2.84 -1.36 -21.57
C VAL A 25 1.58 -1.48 -22.42
N VAL A 26 0.41 -1.57 -21.73
CA VAL A 26 -0.90 -1.66 -22.35
C VAL A 26 -1.62 -0.30 -22.31
N HIS A 27 -1.56 0.41 -21.16
CA HIS A 27 -2.12 1.76 -20.99
C HIS A 27 -1.43 2.49 -19.84
N ASN A 28 -1.64 3.82 -19.77
CA ASN A 28 -1.05 4.68 -18.74
C ASN A 28 -2.07 5.27 -17.76
N CYS A 29 -3.36 4.92 -17.86
CA CYS A 29 -4.42 5.55 -17.07
C CYS A 29 -4.14 5.54 -15.57
N LYS A 30 -3.59 4.44 -15.03
CA LYS A 30 -3.26 4.34 -13.60
C LYS A 30 -2.06 5.20 -13.21
N ILE A 31 -1.08 5.36 -14.10
CA ILE A 31 0.05 6.29 -13.91
C ILE A 31 -0.44 7.75 -13.95
N GLU A 32 -1.36 8.08 -14.84
CA GLU A 32 -1.96 9.42 -14.94
C GLU A 32 -2.73 9.74 -13.65
N ALA A 33 -3.61 8.85 -13.20
CA ALA A 33 -4.33 8.99 -11.93
C ALA A 33 -3.38 9.07 -10.71
N PHE A 34 -2.26 8.35 -10.75
CA PHE A 34 -1.22 8.45 -9.72
C PHE A 34 -0.59 9.84 -9.70
N MET A 35 -0.22 10.38 -10.86
CA MET A 35 0.39 11.72 -10.95
C MET A 35 -0.59 12.81 -10.51
N GLU A 36 -1.86 12.73 -10.90
CA GLU A 36 -2.92 13.62 -10.41
C GLU A 36 -3.05 13.56 -8.88
N THR A 37 -3.00 12.34 -8.30
CA THR A 37 -3.03 12.15 -6.85
C THR A 37 -1.83 12.82 -6.19
N VAL A 38 -0.62 12.64 -6.74
CA VAL A 38 0.61 13.27 -6.23
C VAL A 38 0.52 14.81 -6.29
N GLU A 39 -0.01 15.37 -7.36
CA GLU A 39 -0.24 16.82 -7.49
C GLU A 39 -1.22 17.34 -6.43
N GLN A 40 -2.31 16.61 -6.17
CA GLN A 40 -3.30 16.94 -5.14
C GLN A 40 -2.73 16.94 -3.72
N LEU A 41 -1.62 16.23 -3.46
CA LEU A 41 -0.95 16.28 -2.17
C LEU A 41 -0.29 17.63 -1.85
N ASN A 42 -0.14 18.53 -2.83
CA ASN A 42 0.42 19.87 -2.65
C ASN A 42 1.76 19.88 -1.88
N GLY A 43 2.67 18.99 -2.24
CA GLY A 43 3.99 18.87 -1.61
C GLY A 43 4.02 18.07 -0.31
N GLN A 44 2.90 17.47 0.11
CA GLN A 44 2.91 16.55 1.24
C GLN A 44 3.55 15.22 0.81
N ARG A 45 4.23 14.58 1.76
CA ARG A 45 4.99 13.36 1.51
C ARG A 45 4.09 12.14 1.49
N ALA A 46 4.37 11.20 0.58
CA ALA A 46 3.60 9.98 0.45
C ALA A 46 4.47 8.72 0.42
N LEU A 47 4.01 7.69 1.13
CA LEU A 47 4.50 6.31 1.02
C LEU A 47 3.67 5.61 -0.05
N VAL A 48 4.33 5.13 -1.11
CA VAL A 48 3.67 4.53 -2.27
C VAL A 48 3.97 3.04 -2.33
N PHE A 49 2.93 2.21 -2.34
CA PHE A 49 3.05 0.77 -2.47
C PHE A 49 2.80 0.30 -3.89
N TYR A 50 3.74 -0.49 -4.41
CA TYR A 50 3.68 -1.15 -5.71
C TYR A 50 3.86 -2.67 -5.55
N ASN A 51 3.37 -3.46 -6.51
CA ASN A 51 3.49 -4.92 -6.45
C ASN A 51 4.49 -5.48 -7.47
N PHE A 52 4.57 -4.92 -8.67
CA PHE A 52 5.36 -5.46 -9.77
C PHE A 52 6.59 -4.62 -10.07
N GLN A 53 7.61 -5.24 -10.66
CA GLN A 53 8.83 -4.50 -11.03
C GLN A 53 8.56 -3.48 -12.15
N HIS A 54 7.63 -3.79 -13.07
CA HIS A 54 7.21 -2.84 -14.09
C HIS A 54 6.48 -1.62 -13.48
N ASP A 55 5.68 -1.80 -12.41
CA ASP A 55 5.05 -0.67 -11.71
C ASP A 55 6.12 0.28 -11.17
N LYS A 56 7.13 -0.31 -10.48
CA LYS A 56 8.25 0.47 -9.95
C LYS A 56 8.97 1.26 -11.04
N ALA A 57 9.27 0.62 -12.18
CA ALA A 57 9.97 1.26 -13.27
C ALA A 57 9.15 2.43 -13.86
N ARG A 58 7.86 2.22 -14.11
CA ARG A 58 6.94 3.23 -14.65
C ARG A 58 6.70 4.38 -13.67
N LEU A 59 6.57 4.09 -12.37
CA LEU A 59 6.44 5.12 -11.33
C LEU A 59 7.71 5.99 -11.27
N LEU A 60 8.90 5.37 -11.31
CA LEU A 60 10.17 6.11 -11.33
C LEU A 60 10.31 6.96 -12.59
N GLU A 61 9.90 6.45 -13.75
CA GLU A 61 9.93 7.21 -15.02
C GLU A 61 8.98 8.42 -14.95
N ALA A 62 7.74 8.25 -14.46
CA ALA A 62 6.78 9.32 -14.33
C ALA A 62 7.24 10.39 -13.33
N LEU A 63 7.71 9.97 -12.15
CA LEU A 63 8.20 10.86 -11.10
C LEU A 63 9.53 11.53 -11.46
N GLY A 64 10.36 10.90 -12.31
CA GLY A 64 11.61 11.48 -12.79
C GLY A 64 11.44 12.76 -13.61
N LYS A 65 10.23 13.05 -14.09
CA LYS A 65 9.86 14.29 -14.78
C LYS A 65 9.49 15.42 -13.81
N THR A 66 9.43 15.13 -12.51
CA THR A 66 9.10 16.09 -11.45
C THR A 66 10.36 16.56 -10.71
N LYS A 67 10.20 17.56 -9.85
CA LYS A 67 11.28 18.05 -8.96
C LYS A 67 11.27 17.36 -7.59
N LEU A 68 10.45 16.32 -7.41
CA LEU A 68 10.29 15.62 -6.14
C LEU A 68 11.50 14.73 -5.84
N HIS A 69 11.89 14.67 -4.59
CA HIS A 69 12.89 13.73 -4.09
C HIS A 69 12.26 12.33 -3.93
N VAL A 70 12.48 11.48 -4.92
CA VAL A 70 11.92 10.13 -4.98
C VAL A 70 12.98 9.11 -4.60
N ARG A 71 12.59 8.15 -3.76
CA ARG A 71 13.46 7.02 -3.41
C ARG A 71 12.70 5.71 -3.33
N VAL A 72 13.37 4.62 -3.72
CA VAL A 72 12.88 3.26 -3.49
C VAL A 72 13.46 2.76 -2.18
N TYR A 73 12.59 2.30 -1.30
CA TYR A 73 12.98 1.75 0.01
C TYR A 73 13.89 0.52 -0.14
N LYS A 74 15.06 0.57 0.49
CA LYS A 74 16.06 -0.51 0.52
C LYS A 74 16.51 -0.88 1.94
N GLY A 75 16.32 0.02 2.92
CA GLY A 75 16.77 -0.24 4.28
C GLY A 75 16.78 0.95 5.22
N ALA A 76 17.49 0.82 6.34
CA ALA A 76 17.48 1.77 7.45
C ALA A 76 17.92 3.21 7.08
N ALA A 77 18.81 3.37 6.09
CA ALA A 77 19.21 4.70 5.63
C ALA A 77 18.05 5.46 4.99
N ASP A 78 17.20 4.75 4.22
CA ASP A 78 16.01 5.36 3.60
C ASP A 78 14.94 5.69 4.64
N GLU A 79 14.81 4.86 5.70
CA GLU A 79 13.94 5.14 6.84
C GLU A 79 14.37 6.41 7.57
N ALA A 80 15.67 6.57 7.83
CA ALA A 80 16.21 7.76 8.48
C ALA A 80 15.99 9.03 7.65
N ASP A 81 16.28 8.96 6.35
CA ASP A 81 16.10 10.09 5.43
C ASP A 81 14.62 10.46 5.23
N TRP A 82 13.73 9.45 5.18
CA TRP A 82 12.28 9.66 5.16
C TRP A 82 11.79 10.39 6.41
N ASN A 83 12.16 9.89 7.58
CA ASN A 83 11.77 10.50 8.86
C ASN A 83 12.40 11.88 9.09
N ALA A 84 13.56 12.16 8.47
CA ALA A 84 14.20 13.47 8.45
C ALA A 84 13.58 14.44 7.43
N GLY A 85 12.61 13.96 6.62
CA GLY A 85 11.92 14.81 5.65
C GLY A 85 12.67 15.10 4.37
N LYS A 86 13.67 14.31 4.02
CA LYS A 86 14.48 14.47 2.80
C LYS A 86 13.89 13.77 1.57
N ILE A 87 12.84 12.99 1.74
CA ILE A 87 12.19 12.21 0.69
C ILE A 87 10.74 12.66 0.59
N ASP A 88 10.30 13.05 -0.60
CA ASP A 88 8.93 13.46 -0.86
C ASP A 88 8.05 12.24 -1.18
N ILE A 89 8.56 11.33 -2.00
CA ILE A 89 7.87 10.09 -2.37
C ILE A 89 8.77 8.89 -2.07
N LEU A 90 8.32 8.03 -1.17
CA LEU A 90 9.00 6.77 -0.84
C LEU A 90 8.25 5.60 -1.49
N LEU A 91 8.87 4.96 -2.48
CA LEU A 91 8.33 3.77 -3.14
C LEU A 91 8.73 2.51 -2.35
N ALA A 92 7.79 1.66 -2.01
CA ALA A 92 8.07 0.42 -1.28
C ALA A 92 7.22 -0.75 -1.78
N HIS A 93 7.80 -1.95 -1.75
CA HIS A 93 7.01 -3.17 -1.91
C HIS A 93 6.39 -3.55 -0.55
N PRO A 94 5.10 -3.94 -0.46
CA PRO A 94 4.45 -4.24 0.82
C PRO A 94 5.21 -5.26 1.68
N ALA A 95 5.78 -6.29 1.08
CA ALA A 95 6.57 -7.29 1.79
C ALA A 95 7.88 -6.74 2.37
N SER A 96 8.48 -5.71 1.76
CA SER A 96 9.69 -5.07 2.29
C SER A 96 9.40 -4.30 3.58
N CYS A 97 8.16 -3.87 3.77
CA CYS A 97 7.71 -3.15 4.95
C CYS A 97 7.22 -4.07 6.09
N ALA A 98 7.24 -5.41 5.90
CA ALA A 98 6.71 -6.35 6.89
C ALA A 98 7.52 -6.36 8.20
N TYR A 99 8.79 -5.98 8.19
CA TYR A 99 9.69 -6.10 9.34
C TYR A 99 10.04 -4.74 9.95
N GLY A 100 9.42 -4.46 11.10
CA GLY A 100 9.94 -3.53 12.12
C GLY A 100 10.10 -2.05 11.79
N LEU A 101 9.75 -1.58 10.61
CA LEU A 101 9.97 -0.21 10.15
C LEU A 101 9.12 0.82 10.90
N ASN A 102 9.69 1.98 11.13
CA ASN A 102 9.00 3.12 11.70
C ASN A 102 9.07 4.32 10.74
N LEU A 103 8.01 4.51 9.94
CA LEU A 103 7.93 5.56 8.92
C LEU A 103 6.98 6.70 9.32
N GLN A 104 6.47 6.72 10.54
CA GLN A 104 5.40 7.62 10.99
C GLN A 104 5.77 9.10 10.95
N ARG A 105 7.05 9.47 11.13
CA ARG A 105 7.48 10.88 11.18
C ARG A 105 7.65 11.50 9.80
N GLY A 106 7.83 10.70 8.76
CA GLY A 106 8.13 11.17 7.42
C GLY A 106 6.92 11.71 6.66
N GLY A 107 5.71 11.24 6.98
CA GLY A 107 4.49 11.65 6.30
C GLY A 107 3.25 10.95 6.84
N HIS A 108 2.09 11.27 6.27
CA HIS A 108 0.79 10.71 6.67
C HIS A 108 -0.08 10.29 5.49
N HIS A 109 0.43 10.32 4.26
CA HIS A 109 -0.27 9.79 3.08
C HIS A 109 0.31 8.44 2.67
N VAL A 110 -0.58 7.49 2.40
CA VAL A 110 -0.28 6.19 1.79
C VAL A 110 -0.97 6.12 0.44
N ILE A 111 -0.26 5.76 -0.61
CA ILE A 111 -0.84 5.53 -1.94
C ILE A 111 -0.62 4.07 -2.33
N TRP A 112 -1.70 3.33 -2.51
CA TRP A 112 -1.66 1.98 -3.07
C TRP A 112 -1.81 2.07 -4.59
N PHE A 113 -0.68 2.01 -5.30
CA PHE A 113 -0.66 1.90 -6.76
C PHE A 113 -1.08 0.49 -7.19
N GLY A 114 -0.51 -0.53 -6.58
CA GLY A 114 -0.88 -1.93 -6.75
C GLY A 114 -1.40 -2.54 -5.44
N LEU A 115 -2.61 -3.09 -5.42
CA LEU A 115 -3.22 -3.69 -4.24
C LEU A 115 -2.70 -5.11 -4.00
N THR A 116 -2.68 -5.57 -2.74
CA THR A 116 -2.35 -6.94 -2.36
C THR A 116 -3.59 -7.73 -1.93
N TRP A 117 -3.64 -9.04 -2.25
CA TRP A 117 -4.69 -9.95 -1.75
C TRP A 117 -4.51 -10.33 -0.27
N SER A 118 -3.34 -10.07 0.30
CA SER A 118 -3.03 -10.39 1.69
C SER A 118 -3.48 -9.27 2.60
N LEU A 119 -4.53 -9.52 3.40
CA LEU A 119 -4.99 -8.59 4.43
C LEU A 119 -3.87 -8.30 5.43
N GLU A 120 -3.09 -9.30 5.79
CA GLU A 120 -1.98 -9.15 6.73
C GLU A 120 -0.94 -8.15 6.20
N LEU A 121 -0.47 -8.33 4.96
CA LEU A 121 0.48 -7.39 4.33
C LEU A 121 -0.12 -5.99 4.19
N TYR A 122 -1.40 -5.89 3.82
CA TYR A 122 -2.11 -4.62 3.70
C TYR A 122 -2.15 -3.88 5.05
N GLN A 123 -2.57 -4.57 6.11
CA GLN A 123 -2.63 -3.98 7.45
C GLN A 123 -1.25 -3.64 7.99
N GLN A 124 -0.26 -4.53 7.83
CA GLN A 124 1.10 -4.28 8.26
C GLN A 124 1.72 -3.07 7.55
N ALA A 125 1.54 -2.97 6.24
CA ALA A 125 2.03 -1.84 5.46
C ALA A 125 1.40 -0.51 5.91
N ASN A 126 0.10 -0.44 6.09
CA ASN A 126 -0.59 0.76 6.57
C ASN A 126 -0.15 1.15 8.00
N LYS A 127 0.09 0.17 8.87
CA LYS A 127 0.57 0.40 10.24
C LYS A 127 1.99 0.98 10.31
N ARG A 128 2.72 1.12 9.19
CA ARG A 128 4.04 1.81 9.17
C ARG A 128 3.91 3.32 9.36
N LEU A 129 2.81 3.92 8.90
CA LEU A 129 2.45 5.30 9.14
C LEU A 129 1.38 5.45 10.23
N HIS A 130 0.37 4.59 10.22
CA HIS A 130 -0.73 4.61 11.20
C HIS A 130 -0.32 3.88 12.49
N ARG A 131 0.47 4.55 13.31
CA ARG A 131 1.05 4.01 14.56
C ARG A 131 0.92 5.02 15.69
N GLN A 132 1.03 4.54 16.94
CA GLN A 132 1.05 5.40 18.12
C GLN A 132 2.17 6.44 18.02
N GLY A 133 1.84 7.72 18.15
CA GLY A 133 2.75 8.85 17.97
C GLY A 133 2.68 9.52 16.58
N GLN A 134 1.76 9.11 15.71
CA GLN A 134 1.42 9.87 14.51
C GLN A 134 0.54 11.07 14.90
N GLU A 135 0.98 12.26 14.52
CA GLU A 135 0.32 13.53 14.89
C GLU A 135 -0.82 13.90 13.93
N TYR A 136 -0.80 13.35 12.72
CA TYR A 136 -1.77 13.68 11.68
C TYR A 136 -2.63 12.46 11.32
N PRO A 137 -3.88 12.65 10.87
CA PRO A 137 -4.70 11.58 10.32
C PRO A 137 -4.00 10.94 9.12
N VAL A 138 -3.83 9.63 9.13
CA VAL A 138 -3.27 8.91 7.98
C VAL A 138 -4.33 8.74 6.91
N ILE A 139 -4.07 9.28 5.73
CA ILE A 139 -4.95 9.20 4.56
C ILE A 139 -4.43 8.11 3.63
N ILE A 140 -5.29 7.14 3.31
CA ILE A 140 -4.95 6.01 2.44
C ILE A 140 -5.68 6.17 1.12
N HIS A 141 -4.92 6.39 0.05
CA HIS A 141 -5.42 6.48 -1.33
C HIS A 141 -5.28 5.11 -2.00
N HIS A 142 -6.36 4.64 -2.62
CA HIS A 142 -6.35 3.41 -3.42
C HIS A 142 -6.61 3.76 -4.87
N LEU A 143 -5.65 3.46 -5.75
CA LEU A 143 -5.82 3.60 -7.19
C LEU A 143 -6.46 2.32 -7.74
N ILE A 144 -7.73 2.40 -8.06
CA ILE A 144 -8.57 1.26 -8.45
C ILE A 144 -9.04 1.44 -9.89
N VAL A 145 -8.85 0.42 -10.71
CA VAL A 145 -9.46 0.38 -12.05
C VAL A 145 -10.89 -0.11 -11.92
N GLN A 146 -11.83 0.73 -12.31
CA GLN A 146 -13.26 0.43 -12.27
C GLN A 146 -13.59 -0.76 -13.19
N GLY A 147 -14.38 -1.71 -12.69
CA GLY A 147 -14.69 -2.95 -13.41
C GLY A 147 -13.52 -3.94 -13.50
N GLY A 148 -12.38 -3.64 -12.86
CA GLY A 148 -11.19 -4.47 -12.83
C GLY A 148 -11.07 -5.34 -11.57
N VAL A 149 -10.03 -6.18 -11.55
CA VAL A 149 -9.71 -7.06 -10.42
C VAL A 149 -9.40 -6.28 -9.13
N ASP A 150 -9.00 -5.02 -9.23
CA ASP A 150 -8.73 -4.17 -8.07
C ASP A 150 -9.97 -4.02 -7.17
N GLU A 151 -11.18 -3.93 -7.76
CA GLU A 151 -12.43 -3.90 -6.98
C GLU A 151 -12.66 -5.19 -6.21
N ASP A 152 -12.35 -6.34 -6.80
CA ASP A 152 -12.49 -7.63 -6.13
C ASP A 152 -11.47 -7.78 -4.99
N VAL A 153 -10.26 -7.25 -5.18
CA VAL A 153 -9.25 -7.17 -4.11
C VAL A 153 -9.77 -6.32 -2.96
N MET A 154 -10.32 -5.14 -3.23
CA MET A 154 -10.86 -4.25 -2.20
C MET A 154 -12.04 -4.89 -1.45
N LYS A 155 -12.97 -5.53 -2.17
CA LYS A 155 -14.07 -6.29 -1.55
C LYS A 155 -13.55 -7.42 -0.65
N ALA A 156 -12.53 -8.16 -1.11
CA ALA A 156 -11.93 -9.24 -0.34
C ALA A 156 -11.21 -8.73 0.92
N LEU A 157 -10.47 -7.62 0.82
CA LEU A 157 -9.79 -7.00 1.96
C LEU A 157 -10.80 -6.51 2.99
N SER A 158 -11.83 -5.77 2.58
CA SER A 158 -12.90 -5.27 3.44
C SER A 158 -13.73 -6.40 4.08
N GLY A 159 -14.01 -7.46 3.32
CA GLY A 159 -14.71 -8.64 3.83
C GLY A 159 -13.91 -9.40 4.90
N LYS A 160 -12.61 -9.62 4.67
CA LYS A 160 -11.71 -10.27 5.62
C LYS A 160 -11.51 -9.44 6.89
N GLU A 161 -11.42 -8.13 6.75
CA GLU A 161 -11.27 -7.21 7.89
C GLU A 161 -12.50 -7.27 8.80
N LYS A 162 -13.71 -7.18 8.24
CA LYS A 162 -14.96 -7.31 8.98
C LYS A 162 -15.07 -8.65 9.70
N THR A 163 -14.68 -9.75 9.06
CA THR A 163 -14.71 -11.09 9.66
C THR A 163 -13.72 -11.20 10.82
N GLN A 164 -12.51 -10.66 10.67
CA GLN A 164 -11.51 -10.64 11.72
C GLN A 164 -11.94 -9.79 12.92
N GLU A 165 -12.50 -8.63 12.68
CA GLU A 165 -13.03 -7.75 13.73
C GLU A 165 -14.20 -8.40 14.49
N SER A 166 -15.13 -9.02 13.78
CA SER A 166 -16.24 -9.76 14.37
C SER A 166 -15.76 -10.91 15.26
N LEU A 167 -14.73 -11.64 14.84
CA LEU A 167 -14.13 -12.71 15.64
C LEU A 167 -13.47 -12.16 16.91
N LEU A 168 -12.68 -11.09 16.80
CA LEU A 168 -12.03 -10.45 17.95
C LEU A 168 -13.05 -9.91 18.96
N ASN A 169 -14.13 -9.31 18.49
CA ASN A 169 -15.21 -8.83 19.35
C ASN A 169 -15.91 -9.99 20.06
N ALA A 170 -16.19 -11.09 19.37
CA ALA A 170 -16.77 -12.29 19.99
C ALA A 170 -15.86 -12.88 21.09
N LEU A 171 -14.54 -12.90 20.85
CA LEU A 171 -13.57 -13.36 21.84
C LEU A 171 -13.50 -12.43 23.06
N ARG A 172 -13.50 -11.10 22.85
CA ARG A 172 -13.53 -10.12 23.96
C ARG A 172 -14.76 -10.31 24.87
N VAL A 173 -15.93 -10.43 24.26
CA VAL A 173 -17.18 -10.66 25.02
C VAL A 173 -17.11 -11.96 25.83
N ARG A 174 -16.55 -13.04 25.29
CA ARG A 174 -16.35 -14.30 26.03
C ARG A 174 -15.38 -14.15 27.19
N LEU A 175 -14.26 -13.46 26.98
CA LEU A 175 -13.27 -13.20 28.04
C LEU A 175 -13.84 -12.33 29.17
N GLU A 176 -14.65 -11.34 28.86
CA GLU A 176 -15.31 -10.50 29.87
C GLU A 176 -16.32 -11.29 30.70
N ARG A 177 -17.09 -12.20 30.09
CA ARG A 177 -18.00 -13.11 30.80
C ARG A 177 -17.25 -14.04 31.74
N ALA A 178 -16.19 -14.71 31.25
CA ALA A 178 -15.38 -15.61 32.05
C ALA A 178 -14.71 -14.89 33.24
N ARG A 179 -14.26 -13.65 33.08
CA ARG A 179 -13.72 -12.83 34.18
C ARG A 179 -14.80 -12.53 35.24
N LYS A 180 -16.02 -12.23 34.85
CA LYS A 180 -17.12 -11.96 35.78
C LYS A 180 -17.52 -13.22 36.57
N GLU A 181 -17.49 -14.38 35.92
CA GLU A 181 -17.81 -15.68 36.58
C GLU A 181 -16.68 -16.15 37.49
N SER A 182 -15.45 -15.71 37.32
CA SER A 182 -14.30 -16.05 38.15
C SER A 182 -14.16 -15.14 39.40
N CYS A 183 -14.97 -14.08 39.51
CA CYS A 183 -14.97 -13.14 40.63
C CYS A 183 -16.15 -13.36 41.58
N VAL A 184 -16.88 -14.47 41.48
CA VAL A 184 -17.91 -14.97 42.39
C VAL A 184 -17.40 -16.20 43.12
#